data_0ef9a1a322d65497860442241a2646ae
#
_entry.id   0ef9a1a322d65497860442241a2646ae
#
_cell.length_a   1.000
_cell.length_b   1.000
_cell.length_c   1.000
_cell.angle_alpha   90.00
_cell.angle_beta   90.00
_cell.angle_gamma   90.00
#
_symmetry.space_group_name_H-M   'P 1'
#
loop_
_entity.id
_entity.type
_entity.pdbx_description
1 polymer ?
#
loop_
_entity_poly.entity_id
_entity_poly.type
_entity_poly.pdbx_seq_one_letter_code
_entity_poly.pdbx_strand_id
1 'polypeptide(L)'
;TTNLGSVDVDGKNFKRLTFFENGEQVYNPKYSKDDSYIIFDYSYANTRDIAKVNSDGGNIEFIIATDNDERNPTFDKNGNLVYSSDETGIYNIYSYDLTSKTKTQLTNVLGGAFMADVTESGDIVYAGYTSAGYKIFKIDQSEQQKVIAGNSYIRLLNPPLDTDKPLGNINDYNISSLKNYEDKEIEKVDKNKYTGAFSRLTFFPFLRFDNYNTGNTFWEKFKPGVFATTNDMLDRCSLFAGAAVNARLERDLFLVFDYR
;
A
#
# COMPACT_ATOMS: atom_id res chain seq x y z
N THR A 1 -9.87 -8.30 -12.76
CA THR A 1 -11.15 -8.59 -12.09
C THR A 1 -10.99 -9.75 -11.11
N THR A 2 -11.52 -9.61 -9.89
CA THR A 2 -11.62 -10.70 -8.91
C THR A 2 -13.09 -10.92 -8.53
N ASN A 3 -13.42 -12.14 -8.11
CA ASN A 3 -14.78 -12.51 -7.74
C ASN A 3 -14.78 -13.33 -6.45
N LEU A 4 -15.88 -13.27 -5.70
CA LEU A 4 -16.11 -14.12 -4.54
C LEU A 4 -16.55 -15.51 -4.98
N GLY A 5 -16.08 -16.50 -4.27
CA GLY A 5 -16.55 -17.88 -4.36
C GLY A 5 -16.61 -18.51 -2.98
N SER A 6 -17.48 -19.48 -2.80
CA SER A 6 -17.54 -20.33 -1.62
C SER A 6 -17.11 -21.75 -1.98
N VAL A 7 -16.53 -22.44 -1.01
CA VAL A 7 -16.12 -23.83 -1.12
C VAL A 7 -16.23 -24.47 0.26
N ASP A 8 -16.63 -25.72 0.32
CA ASP A 8 -16.69 -26.45 1.58
C ASP A 8 -15.30 -26.71 2.14
N VAL A 9 -15.20 -26.94 3.45
CA VAL A 9 -13.92 -27.17 4.15
C VAL A 9 -13.14 -28.37 3.57
N ASP A 10 -13.82 -29.33 2.97
CA ASP A 10 -13.24 -30.49 2.30
C ASP A 10 -12.82 -30.20 0.83
N GLY A 11 -12.97 -28.96 0.38
CA GLY A 11 -12.62 -28.52 -0.98
C GLY A 11 -13.66 -28.83 -2.04
N LYS A 12 -14.82 -29.34 -1.66
CA LYS A 12 -15.92 -29.64 -2.60
C LYS A 12 -16.91 -28.48 -2.71
N ASN A 13 -17.89 -28.64 -3.61
CA ASN A 13 -19.02 -27.73 -3.78
C ASN A 13 -18.62 -26.28 -4.02
N PHE A 14 -17.56 -26.07 -4.82
CA PHE A 14 -17.18 -24.71 -5.21
C PHE A 14 -18.35 -24.01 -5.93
N LYS A 15 -18.69 -22.82 -5.46
CA LYS A 15 -19.72 -21.97 -6.05
C LYS A 15 -19.18 -20.55 -6.20
N ARG A 16 -19.30 -19.97 -7.41
CA ARG A 16 -19.01 -18.56 -7.64
C ARG A 16 -20.20 -17.72 -7.19
N LEU A 17 -20.00 -16.70 -6.38
CA LEU A 17 -21.02 -15.85 -5.77
C LEU A 17 -21.19 -14.52 -6.48
N THR A 18 -20.11 -13.99 -7.10
CA THR A 18 -20.14 -12.73 -7.86
C THR A 18 -19.64 -12.94 -9.28
N PHE A 19 -20.05 -12.07 -10.22
CA PHE A 19 -19.76 -12.21 -11.65
C PHE A 19 -19.28 -10.89 -12.27
N PHE A 20 -18.31 -10.28 -11.64
CA PHE A 20 -17.67 -9.07 -12.16
C PHE A 20 -16.81 -9.39 -13.38
N GLU A 21 -16.74 -8.46 -14.37
CA GLU A 21 -16.06 -8.66 -15.64
C GLU A 21 -15.26 -7.42 -16.11
N ASN A 22 -15.51 -6.22 -15.53
CA ASN A 22 -15.02 -4.95 -16.03
C ASN A 22 -13.82 -4.37 -15.24
N GLY A 23 -13.03 -5.20 -14.58
CA GLY A 23 -11.88 -4.77 -13.80
C GLY A 23 -12.16 -4.57 -12.31
N GLU A 24 -13.37 -4.84 -11.85
CA GLU A 24 -13.74 -4.79 -10.45
C GLU A 24 -12.90 -5.78 -9.64
N GLN A 25 -12.62 -5.43 -8.40
CA GLN A 25 -11.85 -6.26 -7.48
C GLN A 25 -12.59 -6.35 -6.13
N VAL A 26 -12.48 -7.51 -5.50
CA VAL A 26 -13.08 -7.77 -4.19
C VAL A 26 -12.04 -8.27 -3.21
N TYR A 27 -12.14 -7.79 -1.96
CA TYR A 27 -11.18 -8.09 -0.90
C TYR A 27 -11.91 -8.32 0.43
N ASN A 28 -11.21 -8.94 1.38
CA ASN A 28 -11.58 -9.04 2.78
C ASN A 28 -13.03 -9.50 3.04
N PRO A 29 -13.48 -10.61 2.43
CA PRO A 29 -14.84 -11.08 2.66
C PRO A 29 -15.02 -11.54 4.10
N LYS A 30 -16.17 -11.18 4.71
CA LYS A 30 -16.61 -11.62 6.03
C LYS A 30 -18.08 -12.00 5.99
N TYR A 31 -18.43 -13.14 6.56
CA TYR A 31 -19.82 -13.51 6.77
C TYR A 31 -20.50 -12.62 7.81
N SER A 32 -21.78 -12.33 7.60
CA SER A 32 -22.65 -11.81 8.65
C SER A 32 -22.78 -12.82 9.79
N LYS A 33 -23.19 -12.36 10.98
CA LYS A 33 -23.28 -13.20 12.17
C LYS A 33 -24.27 -14.38 12.04
N ASP A 34 -25.25 -14.22 11.19
CA ASP A 34 -26.30 -15.22 10.87
C ASP A 34 -26.01 -15.98 9.57
N ASP A 35 -24.83 -15.78 8.98
CA ASP A 35 -24.38 -16.36 7.71
C ASP A 35 -25.30 -16.07 6.51
N SER A 36 -26.21 -15.10 6.62
CA SER A 36 -27.17 -14.78 5.56
C SER A 36 -26.57 -14.02 4.39
N TYR A 37 -25.50 -13.25 4.62
CA TYR A 37 -24.78 -12.49 3.60
C TYR A 37 -23.29 -12.37 3.91
N ILE A 38 -22.55 -11.94 2.91
CA ILE A 38 -21.10 -11.68 2.97
C ILE A 38 -20.87 -10.20 2.68
N ILE A 39 -20.14 -9.50 3.56
CA ILE A 39 -19.62 -8.17 3.30
C ILE A 39 -18.22 -8.26 2.73
N PHE A 40 -17.82 -7.29 1.95
CA PHE A 40 -16.48 -7.24 1.34
C PHE A 40 -16.14 -5.83 0.88
N ASP A 41 -14.84 -5.57 0.70
CA ASP A 41 -14.37 -4.38 -0.03
C ASP A 41 -14.64 -4.60 -1.52
N TYR A 42 -15.30 -3.64 -2.13
CA TYR A 42 -15.44 -3.54 -3.58
C TYR A 42 -14.56 -2.42 -4.10
N SER A 43 -13.71 -2.70 -5.05
CA SER A 43 -12.84 -1.68 -5.66
C SER A 43 -13.08 -1.62 -7.17
N TYR A 44 -13.38 -0.45 -7.65
CA TYR A 44 -13.47 -0.14 -9.07
C TYR A 44 -12.94 1.25 -9.36
N ALA A 45 -12.14 1.39 -10.43
CA ALA A 45 -11.42 2.62 -10.74
C ALA A 45 -10.53 3.09 -9.58
N ASN A 46 -10.86 4.20 -8.93
CA ASN A 46 -10.01 4.86 -7.92
C ASN A 46 -10.62 4.84 -6.51
N THR A 47 -11.78 4.21 -6.33
CA THR A 47 -12.45 4.13 -5.03
C THR A 47 -12.53 2.70 -4.52
N ARG A 48 -12.70 2.58 -3.23
CA ARG A 48 -12.98 1.32 -2.58
C ARG A 48 -14.14 1.51 -1.62
N ASP A 49 -15.18 0.75 -1.84
CA ASP A 49 -16.46 0.83 -1.15
C ASP A 49 -16.72 -0.45 -0.36
N ILE A 50 -17.72 -0.46 0.50
CA ILE A 50 -18.17 -1.66 1.22
C ILE A 50 -19.49 -2.11 0.63
N ALA A 51 -19.50 -3.33 0.11
CA ALA A 51 -20.66 -3.99 -0.45
C ALA A 51 -20.98 -5.29 0.27
N LYS A 52 -22.16 -5.81 0.01
CA LYS A 52 -22.60 -7.15 0.44
C LYS A 52 -23.23 -7.93 -0.71
N VAL A 53 -23.20 -9.24 -0.56
CA VAL A 53 -23.91 -10.20 -1.40
C VAL A 53 -24.52 -11.27 -0.50
N ASN A 54 -25.65 -11.85 -0.88
CA ASN A 54 -26.23 -12.98 -0.15
C ASN A 54 -25.23 -14.15 -0.11
N SER A 55 -25.29 -14.98 0.93
CA SER A 55 -24.37 -16.11 1.10
C SER A 55 -24.51 -17.17 -0.01
N ASP A 56 -25.66 -17.21 -0.69
CA ASP A 56 -25.91 -18.04 -1.87
C ASP A 56 -25.59 -17.34 -3.21
N GLY A 57 -25.10 -16.09 -3.18
CA GLY A 57 -24.83 -15.23 -4.33
C GLY A 57 -26.02 -14.37 -4.72
N GLY A 58 -25.89 -13.60 -5.78
CA GLY A 58 -26.97 -12.78 -6.32
C GLY A 58 -26.59 -11.31 -6.50
N ASN A 59 -27.54 -10.42 -6.24
CA ASN A 59 -27.36 -8.98 -6.43
C ASN A 59 -26.40 -8.40 -5.39
N ILE A 60 -25.54 -7.50 -5.84
CA ILE A 60 -24.63 -6.73 -4.99
C ILE A 60 -25.40 -5.52 -4.46
N GLU A 61 -25.29 -5.28 -3.16
CA GLU A 61 -25.81 -4.09 -2.49
C GLU A 61 -24.67 -3.34 -1.81
N PHE A 62 -24.54 -2.05 -2.12
CA PHE A 62 -23.56 -1.19 -1.45
C PHE A 62 -24.09 -0.76 -0.08
N ILE A 63 -23.29 -0.98 0.97
CA ILE A 63 -23.59 -0.54 2.33
C ILE A 63 -23.04 0.86 2.55
N ILE A 64 -21.80 1.09 2.12
CA ILE A 64 -21.12 2.38 2.15
C ILE A 64 -20.45 2.55 0.79
N ALA A 65 -20.78 3.65 0.12
CA ALA A 65 -20.20 4.05 -1.16
C ALA A 65 -20.05 5.56 -1.15
N THR A 66 -18.83 6.05 -1.02
CA THR A 66 -18.50 7.47 -0.94
C THR A 66 -17.35 7.81 -1.88
N ASP A 67 -16.94 9.06 -1.91
CA ASP A 67 -15.73 9.49 -2.64
C ASP A 67 -14.43 9.13 -1.90
N ASN A 68 -14.52 8.52 -0.73
CA ASN A 68 -13.40 8.09 0.08
C ASN A 68 -13.09 6.61 -0.16
N ASP A 69 -12.09 6.11 0.53
CA ASP A 69 -11.65 4.74 0.42
C ASP A 69 -12.01 3.96 1.69
N GLU A 70 -13.06 3.15 1.64
CA GLU A 70 -13.55 2.32 2.73
C GLU A 70 -13.01 0.89 2.62
N ARG A 71 -12.39 0.39 3.70
CA ARG A 71 -11.65 -0.89 3.68
C ARG A 71 -11.86 -1.74 4.91
N ASN A 72 -11.57 -3.03 4.73
CA ASN A 72 -11.45 -4.02 5.80
C ASN A 72 -12.68 -4.09 6.68
N PRO A 73 -13.87 -4.34 6.12
CA PRO A 73 -15.09 -4.42 6.90
C PRO A 73 -15.09 -5.64 7.81
N THR A 74 -15.58 -5.46 9.02
CA THR A 74 -15.89 -6.53 9.98
C THR A 74 -17.13 -6.14 10.78
N PHE A 75 -17.61 -7.03 11.66
CA PHE A 75 -18.77 -6.77 12.51
C PHE A 75 -18.40 -6.65 13.97
N ASP A 76 -19.03 -5.72 14.67
CA ASP A 76 -19.03 -5.70 16.13
C ASP A 76 -20.01 -6.74 16.72
N LYS A 77 -20.05 -6.84 18.05
CA LYS A 77 -20.96 -7.77 18.73
C LYS A 77 -22.45 -7.49 18.47
N ASN A 78 -22.80 -6.25 18.20
CA ASN A 78 -24.17 -5.81 17.97
C ASN A 78 -24.58 -5.98 16.49
N GLY A 79 -23.65 -6.40 15.63
CA GLY A 79 -23.85 -6.52 14.20
C GLY A 79 -23.64 -5.19 13.45
N ASN A 80 -23.08 -4.16 14.08
CA ASN A 80 -22.67 -2.96 13.39
C ASN A 80 -21.42 -3.23 12.57
N LEU A 81 -21.29 -2.50 11.48
CA LEU A 81 -20.11 -2.56 10.64
C LEU A 81 -18.97 -1.77 11.27
N VAL A 82 -17.77 -2.37 11.33
CA VAL A 82 -16.52 -1.69 11.71
C VAL A 82 -15.59 -1.73 10.51
N TYR A 83 -15.02 -0.59 10.13
CA TYR A 83 -14.21 -0.47 8.93
C TYR A 83 -13.19 0.66 9.01
N SER A 84 -12.25 0.72 8.09
CA SER A 84 -11.29 1.81 7.94
C SER A 84 -11.73 2.73 6.80
N SER A 85 -11.65 4.06 7.00
CA SER A 85 -11.89 5.05 5.94
C SER A 85 -10.91 6.20 6.04
N ASP A 86 -10.54 6.80 4.90
CA ASP A 86 -9.70 7.98 4.81
C ASP A 86 -10.50 9.30 4.72
N GLU A 87 -11.76 9.28 5.10
CA GLU A 87 -12.69 10.41 5.06
C GLU A 87 -12.13 11.69 5.69
N THR A 88 -11.33 11.59 6.75
CA THR A 88 -10.65 12.72 7.38
C THR A 88 -9.29 13.07 6.77
N GLY A 89 -8.94 12.48 5.62
CA GLY A 89 -7.64 12.59 4.98
C GLY A 89 -6.58 11.63 5.51
N ILE A 90 -6.87 10.90 6.59
CA ILE A 90 -6.05 9.86 7.19
C ILE A 90 -6.98 8.69 7.53
N TYR A 91 -6.53 7.46 7.27
CA TYR A 91 -7.31 6.28 7.63
C TYR A 91 -7.57 6.23 9.13
N ASN A 92 -8.85 6.17 9.47
CA ASN A 92 -9.35 5.97 10.82
C ASN A 92 -10.35 4.82 10.86
N ILE A 93 -10.59 4.27 12.05
CA ILE A 93 -11.60 3.23 12.26
C ILE A 93 -12.93 3.91 12.55
N TYR A 94 -13.97 3.43 11.89
CA TYR A 94 -15.36 3.86 12.02
C TYR A 94 -16.24 2.68 12.40
N SER A 95 -17.30 2.97 13.13
CA SER A 95 -18.44 2.08 13.33
C SER A 95 -19.66 2.64 12.58
N TYR A 96 -20.43 1.77 11.96
CA TYR A 96 -21.65 2.13 11.26
C TYR A 96 -22.79 1.21 11.68
N ASP A 97 -23.79 1.79 12.29
CA ASP A 97 -25.03 1.08 12.66
C ASP A 97 -25.88 0.86 11.41
N LEU A 98 -26.07 -0.41 11.04
CA LEU A 98 -26.81 -0.80 9.84
C LEU A 98 -28.31 -0.46 9.94
N THR A 99 -28.85 -0.33 11.14
CA THR A 99 -30.27 -0.03 11.38
C THR A 99 -30.54 1.47 11.39
N SER A 100 -29.83 2.22 12.22
CA SER A 100 -30.02 3.67 12.35
C SER A 100 -29.30 4.47 11.27
N LYS A 101 -28.41 3.82 10.50
CA LYS A 101 -27.52 4.45 9.50
C LYS A 101 -26.59 5.53 10.11
N THR A 102 -26.27 5.37 11.38
CA THR A 102 -25.41 6.30 12.11
C THR A 102 -23.96 5.85 12.04
N LYS A 103 -23.07 6.76 11.62
CA LYS A 103 -21.62 6.58 11.57
C LYS A 103 -20.97 7.23 12.79
N THR A 104 -20.01 6.53 13.41
CA THR A 104 -19.22 7.02 14.54
C THR A 104 -17.73 6.78 14.25
N GLN A 105 -16.91 7.81 14.37
CA GLN A 105 -15.46 7.69 14.30
C GLN A 105 -14.92 7.18 15.62
N LEU A 106 -14.16 6.08 15.61
CA LEU A 106 -13.61 5.41 16.80
C LEU A 106 -12.15 5.74 17.07
N THR A 107 -11.41 6.17 16.05
CA THR A 107 -10.00 6.57 16.18
C THR A 107 -9.77 7.95 15.57
N ASN A 108 -8.76 8.66 16.09
CA ASN A 108 -8.24 9.88 15.49
C ASN A 108 -6.72 9.86 15.59
N VAL A 109 -6.08 9.26 14.61
CA VAL A 109 -4.64 9.00 14.60
C VAL A 109 -3.92 9.78 13.49
N LEU A 110 -2.62 10.02 13.67
CA LEU A 110 -1.82 10.78 12.72
C LEU A 110 -1.24 9.91 11.59
N GLY A 111 -0.98 8.63 11.88
CA GLY A 111 -0.29 7.76 10.93
C GLY A 111 -1.21 6.83 10.14
N GLY A 112 -2.45 6.67 10.58
CA GLY A 112 -3.45 5.76 9.99
C GLY A 112 -3.77 4.55 10.86
N ALA A 113 -5.04 4.13 10.83
CA ALA A 113 -5.57 2.95 11.51
C ALA A 113 -6.26 2.04 10.48
N PHE A 114 -5.91 0.76 10.47
CA PHE A 114 -6.27 -0.20 9.45
C PHE A 114 -6.64 -1.57 10.03
N MET A 115 -7.33 -2.37 9.23
CA MET A 115 -7.55 -3.80 9.50
C MET A 115 -8.11 -4.06 10.89
N ALA A 116 -9.19 -3.34 11.25
CA ALA A 116 -9.85 -3.57 12.52
C ALA A 116 -10.48 -4.96 12.55
N ASP A 117 -10.41 -5.61 13.72
CA ASP A 117 -11.18 -6.81 14.03
C ASP A 117 -11.72 -6.70 15.45
N VAL A 118 -12.78 -7.44 15.77
CA VAL A 118 -13.49 -7.33 17.04
C VAL A 118 -13.32 -8.62 17.82
N THR A 119 -12.85 -8.51 19.05
CA THR A 119 -12.65 -9.66 19.96
C THR A 119 -13.98 -10.17 20.50
N GLU A 120 -13.98 -11.36 21.08
CA GLU A 120 -15.15 -11.90 21.80
C GLU A 120 -15.59 -11.01 22.98
N SER A 121 -14.66 -10.27 23.63
CA SER A 121 -15.00 -9.28 24.66
C SER A 121 -15.65 -8.02 24.09
N GLY A 122 -15.59 -7.79 22.78
CA GLY A 122 -16.10 -6.63 22.08
C GLY A 122 -15.08 -5.49 21.98
N ASP A 123 -13.85 -5.73 22.36
CA ASP A 123 -12.76 -4.78 22.13
C ASP A 123 -12.39 -4.77 20.64
N ILE A 124 -12.00 -3.62 20.12
CA ILE A 124 -11.53 -3.48 18.74
C ILE A 124 -10.00 -3.51 18.73
N VAL A 125 -9.44 -4.41 17.93
CA VAL A 125 -7.99 -4.50 17.68
C VAL A 125 -7.72 -4.04 16.27
N TYR A 126 -6.72 -3.19 16.07
CA TYR A 126 -6.38 -2.66 14.75
C TYR A 126 -4.88 -2.46 14.56
N ALA A 127 -4.44 -2.41 13.31
CA ALA A 127 -3.10 -2.05 12.94
C ALA A 127 -2.98 -0.52 12.80
N GLY A 128 -2.16 0.11 13.62
CA GLY A 128 -1.88 1.56 13.51
C GLY A 128 -0.46 1.78 12.99
N TYR A 129 -0.30 2.74 12.07
CA TYR A 129 1.00 3.13 11.56
C TYR A 129 1.58 4.27 12.40
N THR A 130 2.83 4.13 12.83
CA THR A 130 3.55 5.07 13.68
C THR A 130 4.92 5.38 13.08
N SER A 131 5.66 6.33 13.65
CA SER A 131 7.06 6.60 13.27
C SER A 131 7.98 5.37 13.43
N ALA A 132 7.57 4.39 14.25
CA ALA A 132 8.27 3.11 14.45
C ALA A 132 7.65 1.95 13.62
N GLY A 133 6.86 2.25 12.58
CA GLY A 133 6.17 1.28 11.73
C GLY A 133 4.83 0.84 12.29
N TYR A 134 4.30 -0.27 11.75
CA TYR A 134 3.01 -0.82 12.20
C TYR A 134 3.09 -1.38 13.60
N LYS A 135 2.06 -1.08 14.39
CA LYS A 135 1.83 -1.61 15.74
C LYS A 135 0.39 -2.06 15.87
N ILE A 136 0.14 -2.99 16.78
CA ILE A 136 -1.21 -3.43 17.13
C ILE A 136 -1.70 -2.57 18.29
N PHE A 137 -2.89 -2.00 18.13
CA PHE A 137 -3.58 -1.21 19.13
C PHE A 137 -4.91 -1.86 19.49
N LYS A 138 -5.40 -1.52 20.66
CA LYS A 138 -6.69 -1.98 21.17
C LYS A 138 -7.52 -0.81 21.68
N ILE A 139 -8.81 -0.82 21.37
CA ILE A 139 -9.82 0.07 21.95
C ILE A 139 -10.72 -0.80 22.81
N ASP A 140 -10.77 -0.50 24.10
CA ASP A 140 -11.66 -1.23 25.00
C ASP A 140 -13.13 -0.91 24.69
N GLN A 141 -14.01 -1.88 24.84
CA GLN A 141 -15.44 -1.74 24.52
C GLN A 141 -16.07 -0.53 25.23
N SER A 142 -15.66 -0.23 26.46
CA SER A 142 -16.14 0.91 27.24
C SER A 142 -15.72 2.29 26.68
N GLU A 143 -14.74 2.31 25.78
CA GLU A 143 -14.21 3.54 25.18
C GLU A 143 -14.78 3.82 23.78
N GLN A 144 -15.42 2.84 23.14
CA GLN A 144 -15.96 2.96 21.79
C GLN A 144 -17.09 3.96 21.62
N GLN A 145 -17.79 4.30 22.71
CA GLN A 145 -18.90 5.28 22.71
C GLN A 145 -18.44 6.74 22.86
N LYS A 146 -17.17 6.96 23.11
CA LYS A 146 -16.63 8.33 23.16
C LYS A 146 -16.55 8.87 21.74
N VAL A 147 -17.47 9.76 21.39
CA VAL A 147 -17.41 10.51 20.13
C VAL A 147 -16.10 11.27 20.09
N ILE A 148 -15.19 10.81 19.27
CA ILE A 148 -13.96 11.54 18.98
C ILE A 148 -14.33 12.61 17.96
N ALA A 149 -14.44 13.87 18.42
CA ALA A 149 -14.52 15.01 17.51
C ALA A 149 -13.18 15.06 16.74
N GLY A 150 -13.19 14.46 15.54
CA GLY A 150 -12.01 14.44 14.68
C GLY A 150 -11.71 15.83 14.16
N ASN A 151 -10.47 16.28 14.28
CA ASN A 151 -9.98 17.31 13.40
C ASN A 151 -9.88 16.69 12.00
N SER A 152 -10.70 17.15 11.08
CA SER A 152 -10.50 16.78 9.69
C SER A 152 -9.17 17.37 9.24
N TYR A 153 -8.20 16.52 8.94
CA TYR A 153 -6.99 16.94 8.24
C TYR A 153 -7.41 17.18 6.79
N ILE A 154 -7.52 18.46 6.42
CA ILE A 154 -7.70 18.81 5.03
C ILE A 154 -6.49 18.22 4.30
N ARG A 155 -6.73 17.21 3.47
CA ARG A 155 -5.73 16.68 2.57
C ARG A 155 -5.38 17.81 1.60
N LEU A 156 -4.28 18.50 1.84
CA LEU A 156 -3.70 19.44 0.88
C LEU A 156 -3.11 18.62 -0.28
N LEU A 157 -3.99 17.95 -1.03
CA LEU A 157 -3.60 17.22 -2.24
C LEU A 157 -3.17 18.17 -3.36
N ASN A 158 -3.57 19.44 -3.26
CA ASN A 158 -3.12 20.47 -4.15
C ASN A 158 -2.68 21.67 -3.30
N PRO A 159 -1.55 22.34 -3.62
CA PRO A 159 -1.33 23.70 -3.13
C PRO A 159 -2.62 24.47 -3.42
N PRO A 160 -3.01 25.44 -2.57
CA PRO A 160 -4.20 26.24 -2.81
C PRO A 160 -4.12 26.68 -4.27
N LEU A 161 -5.10 26.21 -5.05
CA LEU A 161 -5.24 26.66 -6.43
C LEU A 161 -5.23 28.17 -6.37
N ASP A 162 -4.33 28.76 -7.16
CA ASP A 162 -4.32 30.22 -7.36
C ASP A 162 -5.71 30.60 -7.87
N THR A 163 -6.56 31.00 -6.93
CA THR A 163 -7.98 31.30 -7.20
C THR A 163 -8.15 32.50 -8.12
N ASP A 164 -7.06 33.22 -8.41
CA ASP A 164 -7.05 34.34 -9.35
C ASP A 164 -6.90 33.89 -10.80
N LYS A 165 -6.60 32.62 -11.06
CA LYS A 165 -6.69 32.03 -12.39
C LYS A 165 -8.01 31.29 -12.51
N PRO A 166 -8.90 31.68 -13.43
CA PRO A 166 -10.08 30.88 -13.71
C PRO A 166 -9.62 29.46 -14.06
N LEU A 167 -10.02 28.49 -13.23
CA LEU A 167 -9.94 27.09 -13.59
C LEU A 167 -10.64 26.96 -14.93
N GLY A 168 -9.89 26.59 -15.97
CA GLY A 168 -10.49 26.19 -17.24
C GLY A 168 -11.59 25.18 -16.91
N ASN A 169 -12.75 25.35 -17.52
CA ASN A 169 -13.93 24.58 -17.23
C ASN A 169 -13.53 23.08 -17.19
N ILE A 170 -13.82 22.38 -16.08
CA ILE A 170 -13.52 20.95 -15.91
C ILE A 170 -14.06 20.11 -17.11
N ASN A 171 -15.08 20.63 -17.78
CA ASN A 171 -15.61 20.06 -19.03
C ASN A 171 -14.68 20.20 -20.24
N ASP A 172 -13.60 20.98 -20.15
CA ASP A 172 -12.62 21.13 -21.23
C ASP A 172 -11.54 20.01 -21.22
N TYR A 173 -11.50 19.18 -20.18
CA TYR A 173 -10.70 17.95 -20.17
C TYR A 173 -11.41 16.80 -20.90
N ASN A 174 -11.89 17.09 -22.09
CA ASN A 174 -12.41 16.07 -22.98
C ASN A 174 -11.21 15.36 -23.66
N ILE A 175 -11.22 14.02 -23.68
CA ILE A 175 -10.22 13.20 -24.41
C ILE A 175 -10.10 13.65 -25.88
N SER A 176 -11.14 14.22 -26.46
CA SER A 176 -11.08 14.84 -27.78
C SER A 176 -10.18 16.08 -27.83
N SER A 177 -9.96 16.78 -26.74
CA SER A 177 -8.99 17.90 -26.70
C SER A 177 -7.54 17.42 -26.73
N LEU A 178 -7.27 16.20 -26.22
CA LEU A 178 -5.97 15.52 -26.36
C LEU A 178 -5.68 15.11 -27.81
N LYS A 179 -6.71 14.83 -28.62
CA LYS A 179 -6.55 14.52 -30.05
C LYS A 179 -6.20 15.76 -30.90
N ASN A 180 -6.54 16.92 -30.39
CA ASN A 180 -6.23 18.21 -31.01
C ASN A 180 -5.09 18.94 -30.31
N TYR A 181 -4.36 18.24 -29.41
CA TYR A 181 -3.15 18.76 -28.82
C TYR A 181 -2.10 18.84 -29.92
N GLU A 182 -2.00 20.02 -30.52
CA GLU A 182 -0.85 20.36 -31.38
C GLU A 182 0.36 20.38 -30.43
N ASP A 183 1.31 19.49 -30.67
CA ASP A 183 2.62 19.56 -30.03
C ASP A 183 3.16 20.98 -30.21
N LYS A 184 3.01 21.84 -29.23
CA LYS A 184 3.82 23.06 -29.19
C LYS A 184 5.25 22.55 -29.27
N GLU A 185 5.94 22.93 -30.36
CA GLU A 185 7.36 22.62 -30.50
C GLU A 185 8.00 22.96 -29.16
N ILE A 186 8.32 21.91 -28.39
CA ILE A 186 9.14 22.06 -27.21
C ILE A 186 10.40 22.73 -27.74
N GLU A 187 10.72 23.94 -27.22
CA GLU A 187 11.95 24.63 -27.58
C GLU A 187 13.06 23.57 -27.64
N LYS A 188 13.74 23.51 -28.78
CA LYS A 188 14.77 22.50 -29.03
C LYS A 188 15.75 22.54 -27.89
N VAL A 189 15.51 21.73 -26.88
CA VAL A 189 16.48 21.47 -25.82
C VAL A 189 17.62 20.78 -26.53
N ASP A 190 18.80 21.40 -26.50
CA ASP A 190 20.02 20.81 -27.03
C ASP A 190 20.16 19.40 -26.46
N LYS A 191 20.06 18.40 -27.32
CA LYS A 191 20.19 17.01 -26.95
C LYS A 191 21.65 16.77 -26.58
N ASN A 192 22.00 16.98 -25.33
CA ASN A 192 23.30 16.56 -24.84
C ASN A 192 23.34 15.04 -24.84
N LYS A 193 24.31 14.49 -25.56
CA LYS A 193 24.51 13.04 -25.55
C LYS A 193 24.79 12.59 -24.11
N TYR A 194 23.93 11.75 -23.56
CA TYR A 194 24.13 11.18 -22.26
C TYR A 194 25.39 10.28 -22.28
N THR A 195 26.46 10.75 -21.66
CA THR A 195 27.76 10.05 -21.61
C THR A 195 28.05 9.44 -20.25
N GLY A 196 27.06 9.44 -19.35
CA GLY A 196 27.26 9.26 -17.92
C GLY A 196 26.86 7.91 -17.33
N ALA A 197 26.77 6.82 -18.12
CA ALA A 197 26.38 5.50 -17.60
C ALA A 197 27.22 5.03 -16.39
N PHE A 198 28.47 5.52 -16.28
CA PHE A 198 29.38 5.18 -15.18
C PHE A 198 30.13 6.41 -14.66
N SER A 199 29.51 7.57 -14.66
CA SER A 199 30.19 8.85 -14.38
C SER A 199 30.52 9.08 -12.90
N ARG A 200 29.93 8.34 -11.98
CA ARG A 200 30.18 8.46 -10.55
C ARG A 200 30.57 7.12 -9.98
N LEU A 201 31.87 6.91 -9.84
CA LEU A 201 32.41 5.73 -9.19
C LEU A 201 32.63 6.05 -7.70
N THR A 202 32.01 5.28 -6.84
CA THR A 202 32.14 5.41 -5.38
C THR A 202 32.93 4.23 -4.85
N PHE A 203 33.86 4.50 -3.94
CA PHE A 203 34.70 3.47 -3.34
C PHE A 203 34.42 3.36 -1.85
N PHE A 204 34.35 2.11 -1.36
CA PHE A 204 34.22 1.81 0.07
C PHE A 204 35.29 0.81 0.49
N PRO A 205 36.14 1.14 1.47
CA PRO A 205 37.01 0.14 2.06
C PRO A 205 36.20 -0.86 2.86
N PHE A 206 36.62 -2.12 2.86
CA PHE A 206 36.06 -3.15 3.73
C PHE A 206 37.13 -4.06 4.30
N LEU A 207 36.76 -4.77 5.35
CA LEU A 207 37.62 -5.74 6.01
C LEU A 207 36.86 -7.07 6.02
N ARG A 208 37.47 -8.10 5.47
CA ARG A 208 36.92 -9.44 5.49
C ARG A 208 37.81 -10.33 6.35
N PHE A 209 37.18 -11.23 7.08
CA PHE A 209 37.85 -12.26 7.84
C PHE A 209 37.51 -13.62 7.27
N ASP A 210 38.51 -14.34 6.74
CA ASP A 210 38.33 -15.63 6.05
C ASP A 210 38.62 -16.77 7.03
N ASN A 211 37.57 -17.46 7.44
CA ASN A 211 37.64 -18.59 8.39
C ASN A 211 37.67 -19.98 7.70
N TYR A 212 37.61 -20.03 6.38
CA TYR A 212 37.51 -21.30 5.66
C TYR A 212 38.82 -22.11 5.73
N ASN A 213 39.95 -21.45 5.93
CA ASN A 213 41.24 -22.11 6.00
C ASN A 213 41.73 -22.15 7.45
N THR A 214 41.55 -23.30 8.11
CA THR A 214 41.87 -23.50 9.54
C THR A 214 43.37 -23.48 9.85
N GLY A 215 44.23 -23.68 8.83
CA GLY A 215 45.69 -23.66 8.99
C GLY A 215 46.35 -22.26 8.96
N ASN A 216 45.57 -21.21 8.68
CA ASN A 216 46.10 -19.88 8.52
C ASN A 216 46.22 -19.15 9.87
N THR A 217 47.28 -18.34 10.02
CA THR A 217 47.43 -17.40 11.13
C THR A 217 46.38 -16.27 11.06
N PHE A 218 46.17 -15.53 12.15
CA PHE A 218 45.24 -14.41 12.19
C PHE A 218 45.43 -13.43 11.02
N TRP A 219 46.67 -13.03 10.74
CA TRP A 219 46.97 -12.08 9.66
C TRP A 219 46.74 -12.62 8.26
N GLU A 220 46.86 -13.93 8.06
CA GLU A 220 46.56 -14.58 6.80
C GLU A 220 45.08 -14.71 6.54
N LYS A 221 44.26 -14.77 7.62
CA LYS A 221 42.80 -14.76 7.52
C LYS A 221 42.24 -13.38 7.26
N PHE A 222 42.99 -12.33 7.51
CA PHE A 222 42.55 -10.95 7.38
C PHE A 222 42.75 -10.47 5.95
N LYS A 223 41.69 -10.07 5.28
CA LYS A 223 41.66 -9.61 3.90
C LYS A 223 41.10 -8.17 3.82
N PRO A 224 41.93 -7.14 3.87
CA PRO A 224 41.52 -5.80 3.51
C PRO A 224 41.16 -5.74 2.03
N GLY A 225 40.14 -4.94 1.70
CA GLY A 225 39.64 -4.81 0.35
C GLY A 225 38.97 -3.48 0.08
N VAL A 226 38.57 -3.29 -1.17
CA VAL A 226 37.82 -2.12 -1.63
C VAL A 226 36.66 -2.58 -2.51
N PHE A 227 35.49 -2.04 -2.24
CA PHE A 227 34.34 -2.07 -3.14
C PHE A 227 34.32 -0.83 -4.01
N ALA A 228 33.95 -1.00 -5.25
CA ALA A 228 33.62 0.07 -6.18
C ALA A 228 32.19 -0.13 -6.67
N THR A 229 31.40 0.92 -6.64
CA THR A 229 30.04 0.89 -7.17
C THR A 229 29.74 2.11 -8.01
N THR A 230 28.95 1.91 -9.05
CA THR A 230 28.44 2.99 -9.89
C THR A 230 27.08 2.59 -10.46
N ASN A 231 26.18 3.56 -10.54
CA ASN A 231 24.86 3.39 -11.12
C ASN A 231 24.64 4.43 -12.22
N ASP A 232 23.88 4.05 -13.23
CA ASP A 232 23.31 4.99 -14.20
C ASP A 232 22.30 5.91 -13.50
N MET A 233 22.19 7.16 -13.92
CA MET A 233 21.21 8.14 -13.43
C MET A 233 19.75 7.64 -13.62
N LEU A 234 19.50 6.81 -14.62
CA LEU A 234 18.20 6.22 -14.90
C LEU A 234 18.03 4.82 -14.27
N ASP A 235 18.97 4.40 -13.43
CA ASP A 235 18.99 3.08 -12.75
C ASP A 235 18.84 1.87 -13.70
N ARG A 236 19.22 2.04 -14.97
CA ARG A 236 19.19 0.98 -15.97
C ARG A 236 20.42 0.08 -15.93
N CYS A 237 21.54 0.64 -15.51
CA CYS A 237 22.80 -0.09 -15.40
C CYS A 237 23.40 0.14 -14.02
N SER A 238 23.79 -0.93 -13.35
CA SER A 238 24.58 -0.85 -12.12
C SER A 238 25.80 -1.76 -12.22
N LEU A 239 26.91 -1.30 -11.70
CA LEU A 239 28.14 -2.06 -11.58
C LEU A 239 28.57 -2.07 -10.12
N PHE A 240 28.82 -3.26 -9.59
CA PHE A 240 29.39 -3.46 -8.27
C PHE A 240 30.60 -4.39 -8.38
N ALA A 241 31.75 -3.92 -7.99
CA ALA A 241 33.00 -4.68 -8.07
C ALA A 241 33.71 -4.64 -6.73
N GLY A 242 34.50 -5.63 -6.42
CA GLY A 242 35.33 -5.65 -5.24
C GLY A 242 36.59 -6.46 -5.38
N ALA A 243 37.62 -6.05 -4.67
CA ALA A 243 38.87 -6.75 -4.58
C ALA A 243 39.36 -6.77 -3.13
N ALA A 244 39.85 -7.91 -2.68
CA ALA A 244 40.50 -8.07 -1.37
C ALA A 244 41.73 -8.95 -1.50
N VAL A 245 42.70 -8.75 -0.62
CA VAL A 245 43.96 -9.51 -0.62
C VAL A 245 44.43 -9.73 0.83
N ASN A 246 44.98 -10.91 1.12
CA ASN A 246 45.61 -11.20 2.39
C ASN A 246 47.15 -11.16 2.35
N ALA A 247 47.80 -11.41 3.48
CA ALA A 247 49.26 -11.44 3.59
C ALA A 247 49.92 -12.52 2.73
N ARG A 248 49.20 -13.54 2.29
CA ARG A 248 49.68 -14.57 1.35
C ARG A 248 49.47 -14.22 -0.11
N LEU A 249 48.97 -13.00 -0.41
CA LEU A 249 48.62 -12.56 -1.74
C LEU A 249 47.45 -13.38 -2.37
N GLU A 250 46.68 -14.09 -1.55
CA GLU A 250 45.40 -14.68 -1.99
C GLU A 250 44.40 -13.58 -2.30
N ARG A 251 43.84 -13.58 -3.50
CA ARG A 251 43.00 -12.50 -4.01
C ARG A 251 41.58 -12.96 -4.16
N ASP A 252 40.66 -12.15 -3.67
CA ASP A 252 39.25 -12.28 -3.96
C ASP A 252 38.84 -11.16 -4.91
N LEU A 253 38.29 -11.51 -6.05
CA LEU A 253 37.77 -10.57 -7.04
C LEU A 253 36.34 -10.95 -7.34
N PHE A 254 35.46 -9.97 -7.39
CA PHE A 254 34.10 -10.17 -7.88
C PHE A 254 33.64 -8.96 -8.67
N LEU A 255 32.74 -9.19 -9.59
CA LEU A 255 32.13 -8.18 -10.42
C LEU A 255 30.68 -8.60 -10.65
N VAL A 256 29.77 -7.70 -10.35
CA VAL A 256 28.34 -7.85 -10.63
C VAL A 256 27.92 -6.70 -11.51
N PHE A 257 27.36 -7.02 -12.65
CA PHE A 257 26.75 -6.07 -13.55
C PHE A 257 25.27 -6.39 -13.69
N ASP A 258 24.42 -5.43 -13.40
CA ASP A 258 22.97 -5.54 -13.55
C ASP A 258 22.52 -4.57 -14.64
N TYR A 259 21.67 -5.07 -15.54
CA TYR A 259 21.05 -4.30 -16.62
C TYR A 259 19.56 -4.55 -16.60
N ARG A 260 18.76 -3.49 -16.46
CA ARG A 260 17.29 -3.52 -16.43
C ARG A 260 16.66 -2.91 -17.67
#